data_31f548883bd1ce8e15388d11e68cc69e
#
_entry.id   31f548883bd1ce8e15388d11e68cc69e
#
_cell.length_a   1.000
_cell.length_b   1.000
_cell.length_c   1.000
_cell.angle_alpha   90.00
_cell.angle_beta   90.00
_cell.angle_gamma   90.00
#
_symmetry.space_group_name_H-M   'P 1'
#
loop_
_entity.id
_entity.type
_entity.pdbx_description
1 polymer ?
#
loop_
_entity_poly.entity_id
_entity_poly.type
_entity_poly.pdbx_seq_one_letter_code
_entity_poly.pdbx_strand_id
1 'polypeptide(L)'
;MKKVLSILLVVTVIFSLSACGKSDTQEKLKSSEQTKEQTGEQIAKETETNESKQPKQDDTKKMLVAYFSWADNAVQDDIDAMTSPSVTSPGNVAQLASWVKEETRGDLFSIQVKEPYPSDWDGCLDRANQEKGDGTRPVLKAKVENLQDYDTVYLGYPNWWYSCPMAILSFLKENDLSGKQVYLFCSHGTGGLASSVQDISDALPDADISDNVFDVYEEDAASAKDEIVKWLRSIE
;
A
#
# COMPACT_ATOMS: atom_id res chain seq x y z
N MET A 1 -7.27 36.90 -42.23
CA MET A 1 -8.72 36.71 -42.40
C MET A 1 -8.98 35.33 -42.95
N LYS A 2 -9.29 34.36 -42.11
CA LYS A 2 -9.98 33.09 -42.50
C LYS A 2 -10.78 32.64 -41.27
N LYS A 3 -12.10 32.74 -41.41
CA LYS A 3 -13.11 32.31 -40.43
C LYS A 3 -13.18 30.78 -40.46
N VAL A 4 -13.10 30.14 -39.31
CA VAL A 4 -13.42 28.71 -39.16
C VAL A 4 -14.68 28.58 -38.34
N LEU A 5 -15.62 27.88 -38.94
CA LEU A 5 -17.01 27.71 -38.59
C LEU A 5 -17.14 26.62 -37.52
N SER A 6 -17.74 26.96 -36.38
CA SER A 6 -18.13 26.00 -35.34
C SER A 6 -19.32 25.18 -35.78
N ILE A 7 -19.21 23.87 -35.72
CA ILE A 7 -20.34 22.96 -35.83
C ILE A 7 -20.65 22.40 -34.46
N LEU A 8 -21.81 22.80 -33.97
CA LEU A 8 -22.41 22.33 -32.68
C LEU A 8 -23.22 21.05 -33.01
N LEU A 9 -22.79 19.95 -32.45
CA LEU A 9 -23.58 18.70 -32.54
C LEU A 9 -24.33 18.47 -31.24
N VAL A 10 -25.64 18.66 -31.28
CA VAL A 10 -26.55 18.39 -30.17
C VAL A 10 -26.99 16.93 -30.29
N VAL A 11 -26.66 16.10 -29.30
CA VAL A 11 -27.20 14.73 -29.17
C VAL A 11 -28.22 14.72 -28.06
N THR A 12 -29.48 14.56 -28.43
CA THR A 12 -30.61 14.36 -27.53
C THR A 12 -30.69 12.88 -27.16
N VAL A 13 -30.60 12.57 -25.87
CA VAL A 13 -30.85 11.24 -25.32
C VAL A 13 -32.29 11.17 -24.81
N ILE A 14 -33.05 10.25 -25.35
CA ILE A 14 -34.45 9.98 -25.01
C ILE A 14 -34.48 9.02 -23.81
N PHE A 15 -35.13 9.42 -22.72
CA PHE A 15 -35.51 8.59 -21.58
C PHE A 15 -36.69 7.70 -21.94
N SER A 16 -36.58 6.42 -21.68
CA SER A 16 -37.71 5.50 -21.63
C SER A 16 -37.89 4.97 -20.21
N LEU A 17 -38.94 5.44 -19.56
CA LEU A 17 -39.49 4.85 -18.34
C LEU A 17 -40.35 3.63 -18.72
N SER A 18 -40.17 2.53 -18.00
CA SER A 18 -41.22 1.51 -17.88
C SER A 18 -41.35 1.09 -16.43
N ALA A 19 -42.54 1.26 -15.95
CA ALA A 19 -42.99 1.01 -14.58
C ALA A 19 -43.77 -0.32 -14.53
N CYS A 20 -43.93 -0.79 -13.28
CA CYS A 20 -44.99 -1.65 -12.72
C CYS A 20 -44.78 -3.15 -12.66
N GLY A 21 -44.99 -3.65 -11.42
CA GLY A 21 -45.44 -4.98 -11.09
C GLY A 21 -45.27 -5.33 -9.59
N LYS A 22 -46.24 -4.89 -8.76
CA LYS A 22 -46.46 -5.40 -7.40
C LYS A 22 -46.97 -6.82 -7.40
N SER A 23 -46.61 -7.63 -6.40
CA SER A 23 -47.55 -8.53 -5.71
C SER A 23 -46.99 -8.92 -4.33
N ASP A 24 -47.80 -8.59 -3.34
CA ASP A 24 -47.78 -9.06 -1.95
C ASP A 24 -48.16 -10.55 -1.86
N THR A 25 -47.63 -11.26 -0.88
CA THR A 25 -48.43 -12.15 -0.04
C THR A 25 -47.69 -12.44 1.26
N GLN A 26 -48.33 -12.05 2.37
CA GLN A 26 -48.07 -12.44 3.74
C GLN A 26 -48.64 -13.86 3.99
N GLU A 27 -48.10 -14.53 4.97
CA GLU A 27 -48.69 -15.25 6.12
C GLU A 27 -47.68 -16.27 6.66
N LYS A 28 -47.45 -16.43 7.87
CA LYS A 28 -47.96 -16.33 9.23
C LYS A 28 -47.45 -17.51 10.07
N LEU A 29 -46.84 -17.18 11.18
CA LEU A 29 -46.83 -17.75 12.52
C LEU A 29 -47.22 -19.24 12.78
N LYS A 30 -46.39 -19.94 13.58
CA LYS A 30 -46.64 -20.53 14.92
C LYS A 30 -45.49 -21.48 15.27
N SER A 31 -44.72 -21.29 16.35
CA SER A 31 -44.89 -21.49 17.78
C SER A 31 -45.25 -22.93 18.23
N SER A 32 -44.37 -23.47 19.02
CA SER A 32 -44.52 -24.26 20.27
C SER A 32 -43.21 -25.00 20.56
N GLU A 33 -42.51 -24.70 21.54
CA GLU A 33 -42.49 -24.96 23.00
C GLU A 33 -42.53 -26.45 23.42
N GLN A 34 -41.58 -26.70 24.36
CA GLN A 34 -41.57 -27.68 25.51
C GLN A 34 -41.08 -29.11 25.19
N THR A 35 -40.41 -29.81 26.03
CA THR A 35 -39.93 -29.74 27.43
C THR A 35 -39.19 -31.03 27.76
N LYS A 36 -38.10 -30.96 28.61
CA LYS A 36 -37.67 -31.90 29.67
C LYS A 36 -37.44 -33.41 29.30
N GLU A 37 -36.61 -34.10 29.92
CA GLU A 37 -35.86 -34.23 31.18
C GLU A 37 -34.94 -35.46 31.10
N GLN A 38 -33.74 -35.31 31.67
CA GLN A 38 -33.12 -36.07 32.77
C GLN A 38 -32.67 -37.54 32.61
N THR A 39 -31.51 -37.74 33.24
CA THR A 39 -30.98 -38.92 33.98
C THR A 39 -30.01 -39.75 33.14
N GLY A 40 -28.77 -39.98 33.46
CA GLY A 40 -28.05 -40.09 34.71
C GLY A 40 -27.02 -41.20 34.63
N GLU A 41 -25.93 -41.04 35.35
CA GLU A 41 -24.97 -42.05 35.82
C GLU A 41 -23.99 -42.69 34.83
N GLN A 42 -22.75 -42.37 35.03
CA GLN A 42 -21.65 -42.76 35.93
C GLN A 42 -20.65 -43.76 35.29
N ILE A 43 -19.37 -43.33 35.39
CA ILE A 43 -18.12 -44.08 35.70
C ILE A 43 -17.50 -44.88 34.55
N ALA A 44 -16.34 -44.41 34.07
CA ALA A 44 -15.07 -45.13 34.19
C ALA A 44 -13.89 -44.22 33.85
N LYS A 45 -12.94 -44.25 34.74
CA LYS A 45 -11.67 -43.56 34.83
C LYS A 45 -10.69 -44.27 33.91
N GLU A 46 -10.14 -43.57 32.93
CA GLU A 46 -8.85 -43.93 32.36
C GLU A 46 -7.99 -42.66 32.23
N THR A 47 -6.88 -42.73 32.92
CA THR A 47 -5.81 -41.75 32.96
C THR A 47 -5.00 -41.92 31.70
N GLU A 48 -5.21 -41.06 30.70
CA GLU A 48 -4.24 -40.88 29.64
C GLU A 48 -3.51 -39.56 29.86
N THR A 49 -2.23 -39.72 30.01
CA THR A 49 -1.19 -38.67 30.07
C THR A 49 -1.31 -37.78 28.85
N ASN A 50 -1.86 -36.58 29.05
CA ASN A 50 -1.91 -35.58 28.03
C ASN A 50 -0.51 -34.90 27.96
N GLU A 51 0.35 -35.42 27.09
CA GLU A 51 1.54 -34.70 26.64
C GLU A 51 1.05 -33.37 26.05
N SER A 52 1.33 -32.29 26.76
CA SER A 52 1.14 -30.95 26.27
C SER A 52 2.02 -30.78 25.03
N LYS A 53 1.44 -30.97 23.85
CA LYS A 53 2.01 -30.44 22.61
C LYS A 53 2.03 -28.92 22.76
N GLN A 54 3.22 -28.38 23.06
CA GLN A 54 3.52 -26.98 22.77
C GLN A 54 3.07 -26.68 21.34
N PRO A 55 2.37 -25.56 21.09
CA PRO A 55 2.09 -25.14 19.74
C PRO A 55 3.44 -25.06 19.03
N LYS A 56 3.61 -25.75 17.92
CA LYS A 56 4.72 -25.51 16.99
C LYS A 56 4.66 -24.01 16.70
N GLN A 57 5.73 -23.31 17.04
CA GLN A 57 5.97 -21.94 16.59
C GLN A 57 5.84 -22.00 15.07
N ASP A 58 4.80 -21.35 14.56
CA ASP A 58 4.55 -21.24 13.13
C ASP A 58 5.71 -20.38 12.61
N ASP A 59 6.57 -20.98 11.82
CA ASP A 59 7.75 -20.37 11.20
C ASP A 59 7.27 -19.51 9.99
N THR A 60 6.23 -18.71 10.19
CA THR A 60 5.74 -17.76 9.19
C THR A 60 6.73 -16.61 9.12
N LYS A 61 7.36 -16.47 7.95
CA LYS A 61 8.21 -15.32 7.61
C LYS A 61 7.48 -14.02 7.94
N LYS A 62 8.10 -13.18 8.75
CA LYS A 62 7.53 -11.89 9.11
C LYS A 62 7.85 -10.87 8.03
N MET A 63 6.83 -10.17 7.55
CA MET A 63 6.93 -9.25 6.42
C MET A 63 6.72 -7.81 6.87
N LEU A 64 7.56 -6.91 6.36
CA LEU A 64 7.45 -5.46 6.55
C LEU A 64 7.03 -4.82 5.24
N VAL A 65 6.04 -3.94 5.28
CA VAL A 65 5.67 -3.05 4.17
C VAL A 65 6.05 -1.63 4.54
N ALA A 66 7.27 -1.23 4.15
CA ALA A 66 7.77 0.12 4.36
C ALA A 66 7.49 0.97 3.11
N TYR A 67 7.00 2.19 3.29
CA TYR A 67 6.72 3.05 2.15
C TYR A 67 6.92 4.54 2.46
N PHE A 68 7.28 5.30 1.44
CA PHE A 68 7.26 6.74 1.45
C PHE A 68 6.15 7.25 0.53
N SER A 69 5.31 8.16 1.04
CA SER A 69 4.29 8.83 0.26
C SER A 69 4.41 10.35 0.45
N TRP A 70 4.25 11.12 -0.62
CA TRP A 70 4.23 12.58 -0.50
C TRP A 70 3.09 13.04 0.40
N ALA A 71 1.89 12.49 0.25
CA ALA A 71 0.73 12.83 1.06
C ALA A 71 0.98 12.68 2.57
N ASP A 72 1.73 11.63 3.00
CA ASP A 72 2.07 11.42 4.41
C ASP A 72 3.17 12.37 4.91
N ASN A 73 3.86 13.03 3.99
CA ASN A 73 5.03 13.85 4.24
C ASN A 73 4.85 15.31 3.81
N ALA A 74 3.69 15.69 3.27
CA ALA A 74 3.40 17.06 2.89
C ALA A 74 2.82 17.87 4.06
N VAL A 75 3.03 19.19 4.00
CA VAL A 75 2.27 20.13 4.82
C VAL A 75 0.80 20.02 4.40
N GLN A 76 -0.10 19.77 5.36
CA GLN A 76 -1.51 19.52 5.06
C GLN A 76 -2.35 20.79 4.84
N ASP A 77 -1.74 21.95 4.99
CA ASP A 77 -2.39 23.24 4.72
C ASP A 77 -2.20 23.60 3.24
N ASP A 78 -3.29 23.88 2.54
CA ASP A 78 -3.31 24.36 1.15
C ASP A 78 -2.70 23.34 0.13
N ILE A 79 -3.24 22.14 0.12
CA ILE A 79 -2.78 21.06 -0.77
C ILE A 79 -3.11 21.38 -2.24
N ASP A 80 -2.10 21.43 -3.09
CA ASP A 80 -2.27 21.55 -4.54
C ASP A 80 -2.56 20.19 -5.21
N ALA A 81 -3.76 19.67 -4.99
CA ALA A 81 -4.21 18.41 -5.58
C ALA A 81 -4.43 18.50 -7.11
N MET A 82 -4.39 19.68 -7.69
CA MET A 82 -4.58 19.87 -9.14
C MET A 82 -3.34 19.48 -9.95
N THR A 83 -2.17 19.51 -9.32
CA THR A 83 -0.89 19.26 -9.98
C THR A 83 -0.46 17.81 -9.93
N SER A 84 -0.78 17.11 -8.83
CA SER A 84 -0.51 15.67 -8.70
C SER A 84 -1.49 15.01 -7.73
N PRO A 85 -2.07 13.86 -8.11
CA PRO A 85 -2.91 13.09 -7.20
C PRO A 85 -2.12 12.49 -6.02
N SER A 86 -0.78 12.44 -6.13
CA SER A 86 0.08 11.80 -5.12
C SER A 86 0.23 12.60 -3.82
N VAL A 87 -0.17 13.87 -3.79
CA VAL A 87 -0.18 14.69 -2.58
C VAL A 87 -1.48 14.57 -1.78
N THR A 88 -2.55 14.06 -2.40
CA THR A 88 -3.86 13.86 -1.76
C THR A 88 -3.85 12.58 -0.93
N SER A 89 -4.40 12.62 0.28
CA SER A 89 -4.49 11.42 1.13
C SER A 89 -5.70 10.53 0.76
N PRO A 90 -5.50 9.20 0.62
CA PRO A 90 -4.22 8.50 0.64
C PRO A 90 -3.43 8.77 -0.65
N GLY A 91 -2.12 9.04 -0.53
CA GLY A 91 -1.27 9.18 -1.71
C GLY A 91 -1.11 7.83 -2.44
N ASN A 92 -0.69 7.90 -3.71
CA ASN A 92 -0.58 6.72 -4.57
C ASN A 92 0.19 5.57 -3.92
N VAL A 93 1.38 5.83 -3.40
CA VAL A 93 2.21 4.78 -2.78
C VAL A 93 1.61 4.27 -1.48
N ALA A 94 0.96 5.13 -0.69
CA ALA A 94 0.24 4.71 0.52
C ALA A 94 -0.91 3.76 0.17
N GLN A 95 -1.63 4.03 -0.91
CA GLN A 95 -2.69 3.15 -1.42
C GLN A 95 -2.14 1.80 -1.87
N LEU A 96 -1.06 1.79 -2.66
CA LEU A 96 -0.37 0.55 -3.07
C LEU A 96 0.10 -0.24 -1.85
N ALA A 97 0.75 0.42 -0.88
CA ALA A 97 1.24 -0.20 0.35
C ALA A 97 0.11 -0.84 1.18
N SER A 98 -1.09 -0.23 1.19
CA SER A 98 -2.24 -0.81 1.88
C SER A 98 -2.66 -2.14 1.26
N TRP A 99 -2.65 -2.26 -0.07
CA TRP A 99 -2.97 -3.50 -0.76
C TRP A 99 -1.88 -4.57 -0.60
N VAL A 100 -0.60 -4.18 -0.62
CA VAL A 100 0.50 -5.09 -0.29
C VAL A 100 0.33 -5.64 1.13
N LYS A 101 0.05 -4.78 2.11
CA LYS A 101 -0.23 -5.21 3.49
C LYS A 101 -1.41 -6.17 3.58
N GLU A 102 -2.52 -5.87 2.88
CA GLU A 102 -3.72 -6.73 2.89
C GLU A 102 -3.41 -8.14 2.38
N GLU A 103 -2.68 -8.28 1.28
CA GLU A 103 -2.35 -9.57 0.66
C GLU A 103 -1.29 -10.33 1.47
N THR A 104 -0.21 -9.66 1.87
CA THR A 104 0.92 -10.28 2.58
C THR A 104 0.71 -10.45 4.08
N ARG A 105 -0.25 -9.72 4.66
CA ARG A 105 -0.46 -9.58 6.12
C ARG A 105 0.75 -9.00 6.85
N GLY A 106 1.62 -8.29 6.14
CA GLY A 106 2.79 -7.63 6.68
C GLY A 106 2.46 -6.43 7.59
N ASP A 107 3.42 -6.06 8.41
CA ASP A 107 3.33 -4.85 9.22
C ASP A 107 3.61 -3.61 8.36
N LEU A 108 2.80 -2.57 8.51
CA LEU A 108 2.92 -1.34 7.72
C LEU A 108 3.79 -0.31 8.43
N PHE A 109 4.73 0.29 7.70
CA PHE A 109 5.58 1.37 8.19
C PHE A 109 5.64 2.54 7.21
N SER A 110 5.04 3.68 7.57
CA SER A 110 5.15 4.92 6.81
C SER A 110 6.48 5.61 7.11
N ILE A 111 7.32 5.77 6.10
CA ILE A 111 8.59 6.49 6.18
C ILE A 111 8.27 7.99 6.20
N GLN A 112 8.44 8.62 7.35
CA GLN A 112 8.10 10.02 7.55
C GLN A 112 9.33 10.85 7.90
N VAL A 113 9.45 12.02 7.22
CA VAL A 113 10.48 13.01 7.49
C VAL A 113 10.08 13.92 8.64
N LYS A 114 11.05 14.42 9.41
CA LYS A 114 10.76 15.37 10.51
C LYS A 114 10.26 16.70 9.99
N GLU A 115 10.84 17.19 8.92
CA GLU A 115 10.46 18.42 8.26
C GLU A 115 9.60 18.08 7.04
N PRO A 116 8.29 18.36 7.05
CA PRO A 116 7.41 18.04 5.94
C PRO A 116 7.81 18.73 4.65
N TYR A 117 7.58 18.09 3.52
CA TYR A 117 7.72 18.72 2.21
C TYR A 117 6.61 19.74 1.97
N PRO A 118 6.86 20.79 1.13
CA PRO A 118 5.79 21.63 0.62
C PRO A 118 4.66 20.79 0.00
N SER A 119 3.44 21.29 0.10
CA SER A 119 2.26 20.66 -0.51
C SER A 119 1.99 21.14 -1.93
N ASP A 120 2.64 22.25 -2.33
CA ASP A 120 2.64 22.71 -3.70
C ASP A 120 3.72 22.01 -4.51
N TRP A 121 3.44 21.86 -5.82
CA TRP A 121 4.33 21.14 -6.74
C TRP A 121 5.72 21.80 -6.85
N ASP A 122 5.77 23.10 -7.10
CA ASP A 122 7.03 23.79 -7.36
C ASP A 122 7.94 23.76 -6.12
N GLY A 123 7.40 24.02 -4.93
CA GLY A 123 8.15 23.99 -3.69
C GLY A 123 8.67 22.58 -3.34
N CYS A 124 7.83 21.54 -3.55
CA CYS A 124 8.26 20.16 -3.36
C CYS A 124 9.35 19.77 -4.35
N LEU A 125 9.18 20.18 -5.60
CA LEU A 125 10.09 19.97 -6.70
C LEU A 125 11.47 20.59 -6.41
N ASP A 126 11.51 21.86 -6.01
CA ASP A 126 12.73 22.59 -5.68
C ASP A 126 13.48 21.92 -4.53
N ARG A 127 12.77 21.56 -3.46
CA ARG A 127 13.37 20.89 -2.31
C ARG A 127 13.93 19.51 -2.66
N ALA A 128 13.15 18.69 -3.37
CA ALA A 128 13.60 17.35 -3.78
C ALA A 128 14.82 17.41 -4.70
N ASN A 129 14.86 18.41 -5.58
CA ASN A 129 15.97 18.65 -6.49
C ASN A 129 17.23 19.07 -5.72
N GLN A 130 17.08 19.98 -4.77
CA GLN A 130 18.18 20.41 -3.90
C GLN A 130 18.72 19.24 -3.08
N GLU A 131 17.85 18.46 -2.40
CA GLU A 131 18.25 17.30 -1.62
C GLU A 131 19.06 16.30 -2.47
N LYS A 132 18.60 16.01 -3.69
CA LYS A 132 19.31 15.12 -4.61
C LYS A 132 20.63 15.73 -5.08
N GLY A 133 20.64 17.00 -5.48
CA GLY A 133 21.85 17.70 -5.97
C GLY A 133 22.94 17.78 -4.92
N ASP A 134 22.59 18.05 -3.67
CA ASP A 134 23.52 18.18 -2.54
C ASP A 134 23.84 16.85 -1.85
N GLY A 135 23.14 15.76 -2.21
CA GLY A 135 23.21 14.48 -1.50
C GLY A 135 22.65 14.55 -0.08
N THR A 136 21.82 15.56 0.22
CA THR A 136 21.20 15.75 1.53
C THR A 136 20.17 14.66 1.82
N ARG A 137 20.26 14.05 2.98
CA ARG A 137 19.34 13.01 3.44
C ARG A 137 18.44 13.58 4.54
N PRO A 138 17.12 13.68 4.29
CA PRO A 138 16.18 14.18 5.30
C PRO A 138 16.21 13.34 6.57
N VAL A 139 16.07 13.99 7.72
CA VAL A 139 15.99 13.30 9.02
C VAL A 139 14.60 12.65 9.15
N LEU A 140 14.57 11.37 9.48
CA LEU A 140 13.32 10.63 9.67
C LEU A 140 12.75 10.84 11.08
N LYS A 141 11.41 10.70 11.21
CA LYS A 141 10.72 10.74 12.50
C LYS A 141 10.99 9.51 13.36
N ALA A 142 11.12 8.34 12.73
CA ALA A 142 11.28 7.06 13.40
C ALA A 142 12.09 6.07 12.55
N LYS A 143 12.62 5.05 13.21
CA LYS A 143 13.16 3.83 12.61
C LYS A 143 12.18 2.69 12.83
N VAL A 144 12.33 1.62 12.05
CA VAL A 144 11.59 0.39 12.27
C VAL A 144 12.02 -0.26 13.58
N GLU A 145 11.07 -0.48 14.48
CA GLU A 145 11.33 -1.25 15.71
C GLU A 145 11.43 -2.73 15.39
N ASN A 146 12.34 -3.42 16.05
CA ASN A 146 12.53 -4.88 15.91
C ASN A 146 12.71 -5.33 14.44
N LEU A 147 13.45 -4.56 13.64
CA LEU A 147 13.69 -4.84 12.23
C LEU A 147 14.28 -6.24 11.99
N GLN A 148 15.04 -6.78 12.97
CA GLN A 148 15.60 -8.13 12.91
C GLN A 148 14.54 -9.24 12.85
N ASP A 149 13.29 -8.96 13.25
CA ASP A 149 12.19 -9.95 13.22
C ASP A 149 11.62 -10.16 11.83
N TYR A 150 11.97 -9.29 10.86
CA TYR A 150 11.46 -9.36 9.50
C TYR A 150 12.46 -10.04 8.56
N ASP A 151 11.98 -10.97 7.76
CA ASP A 151 12.77 -11.66 6.72
C ASP A 151 12.61 -10.99 5.37
N THR A 152 11.43 -10.42 5.13
CA THR A 152 11.04 -9.81 3.85
C THR A 152 10.60 -8.37 4.05
N VAL A 153 11.06 -7.48 3.17
CA VAL A 153 10.68 -6.06 3.13
C VAL A 153 10.10 -5.73 1.76
N TYR A 154 8.87 -5.26 1.73
CA TYR A 154 8.28 -4.59 0.57
C TYR A 154 8.52 -3.10 0.73
N LEU A 155 9.27 -2.49 -0.19
CA LEU A 155 9.64 -1.08 -0.14
C LEU A 155 8.95 -0.30 -1.24
N GLY A 156 8.03 0.59 -0.84
CA GLY A 156 7.24 1.43 -1.74
C GLY A 156 7.76 2.87 -1.81
N TYR A 157 7.80 3.44 -3.02
CA TYR A 157 8.25 4.81 -3.22
C TYR A 157 7.68 5.44 -4.49
N PRO A 158 7.54 6.77 -4.56
CA PRO A 158 7.32 7.46 -5.82
C PRO A 158 8.65 7.69 -6.53
N ASN A 159 8.66 7.65 -7.88
CA ASN A 159 9.83 8.14 -8.61
C ASN A 159 9.88 9.67 -8.54
N TRP A 160 10.93 10.21 -7.94
CA TRP A 160 11.20 11.63 -7.87
C TRP A 160 12.53 11.95 -8.57
N TRP A 161 12.48 12.84 -9.56
CA TRP A 161 13.67 13.26 -10.29
C TRP A 161 14.49 12.12 -10.87
N TYR A 162 13.81 11.19 -11.52
CA TYR A 162 14.44 10.05 -12.15
C TYR A 162 15.19 9.13 -11.15
N SER A 163 14.78 9.14 -9.87
CA SER A 163 15.34 8.34 -8.79
C SER A 163 14.28 8.07 -7.70
N CYS A 164 14.69 7.46 -6.57
CA CYS A 164 13.86 7.45 -5.36
C CYS A 164 14.05 8.76 -4.57
N PRO A 165 13.06 9.17 -3.74
CA PRO A 165 13.22 10.29 -2.82
C PRO A 165 14.41 10.09 -1.88
N MET A 166 15.11 11.18 -1.54
CA MET A 166 16.25 11.11 -0.61
C MET A 166 15.86 10.57 0.77
N ALA A 167 14.58 10.67 1.16
CA ALA A 167 14.02 10.05 2.36
C ALA A 167 14.10 8.51 2.34
N ILE A 168 13.98 7.88 1.17
CA ILE A 168 14.21 6.43 1.00
C ILE A 168 15.67 6.11 1.35
N LEU A 169 16.63 6.86 0.80
CA LEU A 169 18.04 6.66 1.10
C LEU A 169 18.39 6.96 2.57
N SER A 170 17.64 7.86 3.25
CA SER A 170 17.71 8.02 4.70
C SER A 170 17.26 6.76 5.42
N PHE A 171 16.12 6.22 5.01
CA PHE A 171 15.56 4.98 5.58
C PHE A 171 16.53 3.82 5.45
N LEU A 172 17.10 3.59 4.27
CA LEU A 172 18.05 2.52 4.01
C LEU A 172 19.36 2.67 4.82
N LYS A 173 19.79 3.90 5.06
CA LYS A 173 20.97 4.17 5.91
C LYS A 173 20.68 3.89 7.39
N GLU A 174 19.45 4.15 7.84
CA GLU A 174 19.08 4.07 9.25
C GLU A 174 18.56 2.70 9.67
N ASN A 175 18.18 1.85 8.70
CA ASN A 175 17.62 0.52 8.92
C ASN A 175 18.46 -0.51 8.15
N ASP A 176 19.12 -1.40 8.85
CA ASP A 176 19.96 -2.45 8.24
C ASP A 176 19.09 -3.55 7.64
N LEU A 177 19.05 -3.62 6.31
CA LEU A 177 18.32 -4.65 5.56
C LEU A 177 19.22 -5.79 5.08
N SER A 178 20.47 -5.90 5.56
CA SER A 178 21.39 -6.97 5.18
C SER A 178 20.78 -8.35 5.38
N GLY A 179 20.91 -9.20 4.37
CA GLY A 179 20.38 -10.57 4.37
C GLY A 179 18.86 -10.69 4.25
N LYS A 180 18.14 -9.58 4.07
CA LYS A 180 16.68 -9.60 3.88
C LYS A 180 16.33 -9.68 2.40
N GLN A 181 15.21 -10.34 2.09
CA GLN A 181 14.59 -10.27 0.78
C GLN A 181 13.87 -8.93 0.63
N VAL A 182 14.17 -8.17 -0.42
CA VAL A 182 13.57 -6.86 -0.68
C VAL A 182 12.82 -6.86 -2.01
N TYR A 183 11.55 -6.50 -1.98
CA TYR A 183 10.70 -6.30 -3.16
C TYR A 183 10.34 -4.83 -3.28
N LEU A 184 10.48 -4.27 -4.49
CA LEU A 184 10.24 -2.87 -4.75
C LEU A 184 8.90 -2.65 -5.45
N PHE A 185 8.17 -1.61 -5.05
CA PHE A 185 7.00 -1.14 -5.78
C PHE A 185 7.00 0.39 -5.88
N CYS A 186 6.67 0.91 -7.06
CA CYS A 186 6.83 2.31 -7.41
C CYS A 186 5.59 2.90 -8.08
N SER A 187 5.22 4.13 -7.71
CA SER A 187 4.35 4.98 -8.51
C SER A 187 5.20 6.06 -9.18
N HIS A 188 4.99 6.28 -10.49
CA HIS A 188 5.84 7.18 -11.25
C HIS A 188 5.06 7.97 -12.29
N GLY A 189 5.61 9.11 -12.73
CA GLY A 189 5.19 9.83 -13.93
C GLY A 189 5.94 9.33 -15.17
N THR A 190 6.14 10.23 -16.13
CA THR A 190 6.75 9.92 -17.44
C THR A 190 8.17 9.35 -17.38
N GLY A 191 8.87 9.48 -16.25
CA GLY A 191 10.23 8.96 -16.05
C GLY A 191 10.32 7.44 -15.84
N GLY A 192 9.21 6.75 -15.58
CA GLY A 192 9.23 5.33 -15.21
C GLY A 192 10.05 5.11 -13.95
N LEU A 193 10.74 3.97 -13.86
CA LEU A 193 11.64 3.64 -12.73
C LEU A 193 12.98 4.40 -12.80
N ALA A 194 13.42 4.79 -13.99
CA ALA A 194 14.70 5.47 -14.25
C ALA A 194 15.87 4.84 -13.45
N SER A 195 16.62 5.64 -12.65
CA SER A 195 17.74 5.11 -11.84
C SER A 195 17.33 4.61 -10.46
N SER A 196 16.06 4.70 -10.08
CA SER A 196 15.62 4.48 -8.69
C SER A 196 15.98 3.08 -8.14
N VAL A 197 15.83 2.04 -8.96
CA VAL A 197 16.17 0.66 -8.57
C VAL A 197 17.67 0.53 -8.35
N GLN A 198 18.49 1.10 -9.24
CA GLN A 198 19.95 1.08 -9.12
C GLN A 198 20.42 1.84 -7.88
N ASP A 199 19.85 3.05 -7.64
CA ASP A 199 20.21 3.87 -6.48
C ASP A 199 19.86 3.19 -5.14
N ILE A 200 18.74 2.44 -5.10
CA ILE A 200 18.37 1.61 -3.95
C ILE A 200 19.32 0.42 -3.81
N SER A 201 19.65 -0.27 -4.90
CA SER A 201 20.56 -1.42 -4.89
C SER A 201 21.97 -1.02 -4.44
N ASP A 202 22.46 0.12 -4.90
CA ASP A 202 23.76 0.66 -4.47
C ASP A 202 23.80 1.00 -2.97
N ALA A 203 22.64 1.34 -2.39
CA ALA A 203 22.50 1.62 -0.97
C ALA A 203 22.33 0.36 -0.11
N LEU A 204 22.07 -0.79 -0.70
CA LEU A 204 21.79 -2.08 -0.04
C LEU A 204 22.64 -3.22 -0.62
N PRO A 205 23.97 -3.15 -0.59
CA PRO A 205 24.82 -4.16 -1.25
C PRO A 205 24.71 -5.57 -0.66
N ASP A 206 24.23 -5.68 0.58
CA ASP A 206 24.13 -6.95 1.31
C ASP A 206 22.68 -7.45 1.46
N ALA A 207 21.70 -6.83 0.76
CA ALA A 207 20.33 -7.31 0.70
C ALA A 207 20.08 -8.09 -0.60
N ASP A 208 19.09 -8.99 -0.58
CA ASP A 208 18.63 -9.71 -1.76
C ASP A 208 17.45 -8.94 -2.40
N ILE A 209 17.76 -8.09 -3.38
CA ILE A 209 16.75 -7.26 -4.05
C ILE A 209 16.24 -7.97 -5.28
N SER A 210 14.92 -8.16 -5.36
CA SER A 210 14.27 -8.80 -6.50
C SER A 210 14.34 -7.91 -7.75
N ASP A 211 14.70 -8.50 -8.89
CA ASP A 211 14.62 -7.84 -10.20
C ASP A 211 13.17 -7.64 -10.67
N ASN A 212 12.20 -8.33 -10.06
CA ASN A 212 10.79 -8.21 -10.37
C ASN A 212 10.17 -7.05 -9.56
N VAL A 213 10.21 -5.85 -10.14
CA VAL A 213 9.71 -4.62 -9.55
C VAL A 213 8.29 -4.35 -10.04
N PHE A 214 7.36 -4.04 -9.14
CA PHE A 214 6.05 -3.51 -9.52
C PHE A 214 6.18 -2.01 -9.78
N ASP A 215 5.66 -1.55 -10.92
CA ASP A 215 5.57 -0.12 -11.19
C ASP A 215 4.24 0.24 -11.85
N VAL A 216 3.77 1.46 -11.58
CA VAL A 216 2.51 1.97 -12.12
C VAL A 216 2.58 3.47 -12.37
N TYR A 217 1.97 3.91 -13.48
CA TYR A 217 1.82 5.33 -13.76
C TYR A 217 0.93 6.01 -12.72
N GLU A 218 1.25 7.23 -12.31
CA GLU A 218 0.61 7.88 -11.16
C GLU A 218 -0.91 8.07 -11.32
N GLU A 219 -1.40 8.29 -12.54
CA GLU A 219 -2.84 8.43 -12.82
C GLU A 219 -3.60 7.09 -12.68
N ASP A 220 -2.91 5.96 -12.89
CA ASP A 220 -3.48 4.61 -12.83
C ASP A 220 -3.36 3.98 -11.44
N ALA A 221 -2.54 4.56 -10.56
CA ALA A 221 -2.23 3.99 -9.24
C ALA A 221 -3.48 3.69 -8.40
N ALA A 222 -4.51 4.55 -8.46
CA ALA A 222 -5.75 4.36 -7.71
C ALA A 222 -6.57 3.13 -8.16
N SER A 223 -6.34 2.61 -9.38
CA SER A 223 -7.03 1.45 -9.96
C SER A 223 -6.18 0.18 -10.04
N ALA A 224 -4.92 0.22 -9.61
CA ALA A 224 -3.93 -0.84 -9.80
C ALA A 224 -4.03 -2.03 -8.81
N LYS A 225 -5.14 -2.16 -8.05
CA LYS A 225 -5.25 -3.21 -7.02
C LYS A 225 -5.05 -4.62 -7.58
N ASP A 226 -5.74 -4.96 -8.66
CA ASP A 226 -5.66 -6.31 -9.23
C ASP A 226 -4.27 -6.61 -9.81
N GLU A 227 -3.60 -5.59 -10.33
CA GLU A 227 -2.26 -5.70 -10.91
C GLU A 227 -1.20 -5.94 -9.84
N ILE A 228 -1.21 -5.16 -8.74
CA ILE A 228 -0.26 -5.34 -7.66
C ILE A 228 -0.48 -6.67 -6.91
N VAL A 229 -1.73 -7.10 -6.74
CA VAL A 229 -2.06 -8.42 -6.17
C VAL A 229 -1.55 -9.55 -7.06
N LYS A 230 -1.72 -9.42 -8.39
CA LYS A 230 -1.18 -10.39 -9.33
C LYS A 230 0.36 -10.43 -9.28
N TRP A 231 1.02 -9.28 -9.17
CA TRP A 231 2.46 -9.19 -9.00
C TRP A 231 2.91 -9.90 -7.73
N LEU A 232 2.27 -9.62 -6.58
CA LEU A 232 2.59 -10.29 -5.30
C LEU A 232 2.55 -11.82 -5.43
N ARG A 233 1.51 -12.37 -6.05
CA ARG A 233 1.38 -13.83 -6.27
C ARG A 233 2.40 -14.40 -7.25
N SER A 234 3.06 -13.57 -8.04
CA SER A 234 4.11 -14.01 -8.98
C SER A 234 5.50 -14.08 -8.36
N ILE A 235 5.67 -13.50 -7.16
CA ILE A 235 6.95 -13.43 -6.43
C ILE A 235 6.96 -14.29 -5.16
N GLU A 236 5.84 -14.93 -4.81
CA GLU A 236 5.74 -15.97 -3.77
C GLU A 236 6.29 -17.30 -4.29
#